data_17af2a2c60af50bb9732a24710ab7f5d
#
_entry.id   17af2a2c60af50bb9732a24710ab7f5d
#
_cell.length_a   1.000
_cell.length_b   1.000
_cell.length_c   1.000
_cell.angle_alpha   90.00
_cell.angle_beta   90.00
_cell.angle_gamma   90.00
#
_symmetry.space_group_name_H-M   'P 1'
#
loop_
_entity.id
_entity.type
_entity.pdbx_description
1 polymer ?
#
loop_
_entity_poly.entity_id
_entity_poly.type
_entity_poly.pdbx_seq_one_letter_code
_entity_poly.pdbx_strand_id
1 'polypeptide(L)'
;MKWRNARKSSNIEDRRSRSGRSTARSGGMGILGIVAVLAIGYFTGIDVSSFVSGGGGGTRIEQGTTTISAQDKEAGEFVSAALGYTEQVWSDVFPNQVNKKYRPTTLVLFKGVTQSPCGNASGATGPFYCPADRKVYLDTDFFVTLDRKMGAKGDFAAAYVVGHEVAHHVQNELGILSQANRARQSMSTGDSNRVSVMIELQADCLAGIWARYSGERLGALDSGDIEEAMNAAKQIGDDTLQRRTTPQSTHIHPRNV
;
A
#
# COMPACT_ATOMS: atom_id res chain seq x y z
N MET A 1 -19.73 3.54 -5.06
CA MET A 1 -19.75 4.93 -4.48
C MET A 1 -19.89 6.00 -5.55
N LYS A 2 -20.36 7.20 -5.21
CA LYS A 2 -20.60 8.31 -6.17
C LYS A 2 -19.33 9.15 -6.36
N TRP A 3 -18.38 8.68 -7.15
CA TRP A 3 -17.08 9.34 -7.31
C TRP A 3 -16.91 10.17 -8.60
N ARG A 4 -17.68 9.87 -9.67
CA ARG A 4 -17.47 10.50 -10.99
C ARG A 4 -17.64 12.02 -10.98
N ASN A 5 -18.59 12.53 -10.22
CA ASN A 5 -18.86 13.96 -10.06
C ASN A 5 -18.33 14.53 -8.73
N ALA A 6 -17.53 13.75 -7.99
CA ALA A 6 -16.96 14.21 -6.74
C ALA A 6 -15.84 15.24 -6.95
N ARG A 7 -15.59 16.05 -5.91
CA ARG A 7 -14.41 16.88 -5.85
C ARG A 7 -13.16 16.00 -5.88
N LYS A 8 -12.29 16.24 -6.84
CA LYS A 8 -11.01 15.54 -6.94
C LYS A 8 -9.93 16.25 -6.12
N SER A 9 -9.09 15.48 -5.43
CA SER A 9 -7.92 16.00 -4.74
C SER A 9 -6.85 16.44 -5.72
N SER A 10 -6.16 17.54 -5.42
CA SER A 10 -4.93 17.95 -6.10
C SER A 10 -3.66 17.38 -5.46
N ASN A 11 -3.77 16.69 -4.31
CA ASN A 11 -2.65 16.11 -3.59
C ASN A 11 -2.27 14.73 -4.17
N ILE A 12 -2.19 14.63 -5.50
CA ILE A 12 -1.76 13.43 -6.23
C ILE A 12 -0.39 13.70 -6.87
N GLU A 13 0.59 12.85 -6.55
CA GLU A 13 1.87 12.78 -7.23
C GLU A 13 1.84 11.60 -8.21
N ASP A 14 1.54 11.87 -9.48
CA ASP A 14 1.45 10.83 -10.51
C ASP A 14 2.84 10.47 -11.05
N ARG A 15 3.28 9.25 -10.76
CA ARG A 15 4.55 8.67 -11.23
C ARG A 15 4.36 7.57 -12.27
N ARG A 16 3.14 7.29 -12.72
CA ARG A 16 2.83 6.16 -13.62
C ARG A 16 3.54 6.24 -14.98
N SER A 17 3.82 7.43 -15.47
CA SER A 17 4.57 7.65 -16.71
C SER A 17 6.10 7.63 -16.51
N ARG A 18 6.58 7.62 -15.25
CA ARG A 18 8.00 7.57 -14.95
C ARG A 18 8.41 6.10 -14.93
N SER A 19 8.94 5.61 -16.05
CA SER A 19 9.77 4.40 -16.06
C SER A 19 10.79 4.54 -14.93
N GLY A 20 10.79 3.60 -13.98
CA GLY A 20 11.70 3.59 -12.85
C GLY A 20 13.14 3.65 -13.34
N ARG A 21 13.70 4.84 -13.43
CA ARG A 21 15.11 5.04 -13.68
C ARG A 21 15.79 4.66 -12.38
N SER A 22 16.11 3.36 -12.24
CA SER A 22 17.17 2.99 -11.31
C SER A 22 18.39 3.75 -11.80
N THR A 23 18.82 4.76 -11.07
CA THR A 23 20.19 5.22 -11.12
C THR A 23 21.04 4.11 -10.53
N ALA A 24 21.11 2.98 -11.21
CA ALA A 24 22.21 2.08 -11.06
C ALA A 24 23.43 2.90 -11.49
N ARG A 25 24.10 3.55 -10.53
CA ARG A 25 25.49 3.86 -10.70
C ARG A 25 26.11 2.58 -11.24
N SER A 26 26.70 2.68 -12.41
CA SER A 26 27.51 1.65 -13.06
C SER A 26 28.73 1.37 -12.18
N GLY A 27 28.48 0.69 -11.05
CA GLY A 27 29.47 -0.04 -10.30
C GLY A 27 29.17 -1.50 -10.62
N GLY A 28 30.11 -2.18 -11.27
CA GLY A 28 29.98 -3.58 -11.61
C GLY A 28 29.53 -4.39 -10.38
N MET A 29 28.59 -5.31 -10.58
CA MET A 29 28.11 -6.21 -9.53
C MET A 29 29.35 -6.94 -8.98
N GLY A 30 29.79 -6.54 -7.79
CA GLY A 30 30.92 -7.18 -7.14
C GLY A 30 30.60 -8.65 -6.84
N ILE A 31 31.63 -9.48 -6.65
CA ILE A 31 31.47 -10.91 -6.33
C ILE A 31 30.43 -11.20 -5.27
N LEU A 32 30.25 -10.33 -4.29
CA LEU A 32 29.19 -10.41 -3.27
C LEU A 32 27.77 -10.33 -3.84
N GLY A 33 27.54 -9.55 -4.88
CA GLY A 33 26.21 -9.45 -5.53
C GLY A 33 25.88 -10.73 -6.31
N ILE A 34 26.89 -11.34 -6.95
CA ILE A 34 26.72 -12.62 -7.67
C ILE A 34 26.41 -13.74 -6.67
N VAL A 35 27.09 -13.77 -5.54
CA VAL A 35 26.86 -14.77 -4.48
C VAL A 35 25.46 -14.65 -3.91
N ALA A 36 24.94 -13.41 -3.70
CA ALA A 36 23.59 -13.20 -3.22
C ALA A 36 22.54 -13.70 -4.24
N VAL A 37 22.70 -13.44 -5.53
CA VAL A 37 21.79 -13.92 -6.59
C VAL A 37 21.81 -15.45 -6.68
N LEU A 38 22.97 -16.08 -6.59
CA LEU A 38 23.10 -17.55 -6.61
C LEU A 38 22.49 -18.18 -5.35
N ALA A 39 22.64 -17.56 -4.18
CA ALA A 39 22.00 -18.03 -2.95
C ALA A 39 20.47 -17.95 -3.06
N ILE A 40 19.92 -16.86 -3.57
CA ILE A 40 18.48 -16.73 -3.80
C ILE A 40 17.99 -17.81 -4.77
N GLY A 41 18.68 -18.04 -5.90
CA GLY A 41 18.34 -19.10 -6.86
C GLY A 41 18.36 -20.49 -6.22
N TYR A 42 19.37 -20.77 -5.40
CA TYR A 42 19.50 -22.03 -4.70
C TYR A 42 18.37 -22.28 -3.69
N PHE A 43 17.98 -21.27 -2.90
CA PHE A 43 16.92 -21.39 -1.90
C PHE A 43 15.49 -21.29 -2.46
N THR A 44 15.31 -20.64 -3.60
CA THR A 44 13.97 -20.44 -4.20
C THR A 44 13.65 -21.39 -5.35
N GLY A 45 14.65 -22.14 -5.84
CA GLY A 45 14.51 -23.02 -7.00
C GLY A 45 14.31 -22.26 -8.34
N ILE A 46 14.55 -20.96 -8.37
CA ILE A 46 14.45 -20.15 -9.58
C ILE A 46 15.76 -20.28 -10.34
N ASP A 47 15.69 -20.65 -11.63
CA ASP A 47 16.85 -20.69 -12.52
C ASP A 47 17.39 -19.28 -12.78
N VAL A 48 18.47 -18.93 -12.10
CA VAL A 48 19.18 -17.65 -12.23
C VAL A 48 20.38 -17.72 -13.18
N SER A 49 20.56 -18.83 -13.90
CA SER A 49 21.69 -19.05 -14.79
C SER A 49 21.76 -18.00 -15.89
N SER A 50 20.65 -17.55 -16.41
CA SER A 50 20.55 -16.48 -17.40
C SER A 50 20.95 -15.09 -16.85
N PHE A 51 20.90 -14.89 -15.55
CA PHE A 51 21.34 -13.63 -14.89
C PHE A 51 22.87 -13.61 -14.68
N VAL A 52 23.50 -14.78 -14.51
CA VAL A 52 24.94 -14.90 -14.25
C VAL A 52 25.73 -15.04 -15.54
N SER A 53 25.14 -15.66 -16.58
CA SER A 53 25.80 -15.89 -17.88
C SER A 53 25.76 -14.71 -18.83
N GLY A 54 25.03 -13.64 -18.52
CA GLY A 54 24.85 -12.45 -19.34
C GLY A 54 26.00 -11.45 -19.30
N GLY A 55 27.22 -11.92 -19.40
CA GLY A 55 28.38 -11.10 -19.71
C GLY A 55 28.31 -10.64 -21.17
N GLY A 56 27.90 -9.41 -21.45
CA GLY A 56 28.22 -8.70 -22.69
C GLY A 56 27.31 -8.92 -23.89
N GLY A 57 26.01 -8.86 -23.72
CA GLY A 57 25.07 -8.71 -24.83
C GLY A 57 24.05 -7.63 -24.49
N GLY A 58 24.26 -6.43 -24.97
CA GLY A 58 23.31 -5.31 -24.78
C GLY A 58 21.99 -5.61 -25.49
N THR A 59 21.07 -6.30 -24.83
CA THR A 59 19.66 -6.22 -25.18
C THR A 59 19.23 -4.80 -24.86
N ARG A 60 19.10 -3.99 -25.90
CA ARG A 60 18.44 -2.70 -25.86
C ARG A 60 17.02 -2.96 -25.38
N ILE A 61 16.81 -2.84 -24.07
CA ILE A 61 15.45 -2.71 -23.56
C ILE A 61 14.93 -1.42 -24.19
N GLU A 62 14.08 -1.57 -25.19
CA GLU A 62 13.35 -0.44 -25.74
C GLU A 62 12.71 0.28 -24.57
N GLN A 63 13.04 1.52 -24.43
CA GLN A 63 12.56 2.44 -23.43
C GLN A 63 11.09 2.75 -23.76
N GLY A 64 10.22 1.78 -23.47
CA GLY A 64 8.79 1.97 -23.60
C GLY A 64 8.37 3.05 -22.63
N THR A 65 8.11 4.22 -23.13
CA THR A 65 7.23 5.19 -22.45
C THR A 65 5.96 4.44 -22.14
N THR A 66 5.71 4.13 -20.87
CA THR A 66 4.50 3.43 -20.46
C THR A 66 3.33 4.34 -20.80
N THR A 67 2.66 4.06 -21.90
CA THR A 67 1.49 4.82 -22.32
C THR A 67 0.40 4.57 -21.30
N ILE A 68 -0.03 5.63 -20.61
CA ILE A 68 -1.12 5.54 -19.62
C ILE A 68 -2.40 5.17 -20.38
N SER A 69 -2.95 3.99 -20.10
CA SER A 69 -4.17 3.48 -20.71
C SER A 69 -5.41 4.27 -20.26
N ALA A 70 -6.53 4.10 -20.96
CA ALA A 70 -7.79 4.68 -20.51
C ALA A 70 -8.21 4.19 -19.12
N GLN A 71 -7.96 2.91 -18.82
CA GLN A 71 -8.20 2.32 -17.50
C GLN A 71 -7.30 2.95 -16.42
N ASP A 72 -6.02 3.17 -16.72
CA ASP A 72 -5.12 3.85 -15.78
C ASP A 72 -5.58 5.29 -15.50
N LYS A 73 -6.12 5.99 -16.50
CA LYS A 73 -6.70 7.32 -16.32
C LYS A 73 -7.92 7.28 -15.41
N GLU A 74 -8.87 6.37 -15.67
CA GLU A 74 -10.05 6.19 -14.84
C GLU A 74 -9.68 5.83 -13.40
N ALA A 75 -8.72 4.92 -13.19
CA ALA A 75 -8.18 4.58 -11.87
C ALA A 75 -7.59 5.81 -11.16
N GLY A 76 -6.83 6.65 -11.86
CA GLY A 76 -6.28 7.89 -11.30
C GLY A 76 -7.35 8.90 -10.89
N GLU A 77 -8.40 9.04 -11.70
CA GLU A 77 -9.55 9.90 -11.40
C GLU A 77 -10.33 9.40 -10.18
N PHE A 78 -10.55 8.09 -10.10
CA PHE A 78 -11.18 7.43 -8.96
C PHE A 78 -10.38 7.66 -7.67
N VAL A 79 -9.07 7.39 -7.67
CA VAL A 79 -8.19 7.60 -6.51
C VAL A 79 -8.19 9.06 -6.07
N SER A 80 -8.16 9.99 -7.02
CA SER A 80 -8.23 11.43 -6.73
C SER A 80 -9.56 11.82 -6.07
N ALA A 81 -10.68 11.22 -6.49
CA ALA A 81 -11.98 11.43 -5.87
C ALA A 81 -12.05 10.82 -4.45
N ALA A 82 -11.57 9.58 -4.28
CA ALA A 82 -11.51 8.90 -2.99
C ALA A 82 -10.66 9.72 -1.98
N LEU A 83 -9.46 10.18 -2.40
CA LEU A 83 -8.63 11.05 -1.58
C LEU A 83 -9.34 12.40 -1.27
N GLY A 84 -10.06 12.96 -2.25
CA GLY A 84 -10.85 14.18 -2.06
C GLY A 84 -11.94 14.04 -0.98
N TYR A 85 -12.56 12.87 -0.88
CA TYR A 85 -13.52 12.57 0.19
C TYR A 85 -12.81 12.45 1.55
N THR A 86 -11.63 11.83 1.63
CA THR A 86 -10.88 11.76 2.90
C THR A 86 -10.48 13.15 3.37
N GLU A 87 -10.05 14.03 2.47
CA GLU A 87 -9.71 15.43 2.79
C GLU A 87 -10.90 16.19 3.35
N GLN A 88 -12.07 16.06 2.74
CA GLN A 88 -13.28 16.74 3.18
C GLN A 88 -13.67 16.30 4.59
N VAL A 89 -13.71 14.98 4.84
CA VAL A 89 -14.08 14.43 6.14
C VAL A 89 -13.08 14.84 7.21
N TRP A 90 -11.80 14.64 7.00
CA TRP A 90 -10.79 14.93 8.03
C TRP A 90 -10.59 16.43 8.26
N SER A 91 -10.81 17.28 7.24
CA SER A 91 -10.82 18.74 7.41
C SER A 91 -11.98 19.24 8.27
N ASP A 92 -13.10 18.50 8.33
CA ASP A 92 -14.20 18.79 9.23
C ASP A 92 -13.99 18.17 10.63
N VAL A 93 -13.53 16.92 10.69
CA VAL A 93 -13.38 16.18 11.95
C VAL A 93 -12.26 16.77 12.84
N PHE A 94 -11.12 17.13 12.28
CA PHE A 94 -9.97 17.58 13.07
C PHE A 94 -10.24 18.83 13.90
N PRO A 95 -10.76 19.94 13.35
CA PRO A 95 -11.06 21.11 14.17
C PRO A 95 -12.18 20.86 15.18
N ASN A 96 -13.17 20.05 14.82
CA ASN A 96 -14.37 19.84 15.65
C ASN A 96 -14.19 18.81 16.77
N GLN A 97 -13.33 17.80 16.57
CA GLN A 97 -13.16 16.66 17.50
C GLN A 97 -11.77 16.63 18.16
N VAL A 98 -10.77 17.16 17.51
CA VAL A 98 -9.35 17.07 17.93
C VAL A 98 -8.81 18.45 18.32
N ASN A 99 -9.49 19.52 17.99
CA ASN A 99 -9.07 20.92 18.16
C ASN A 99 -7.70 21.18 17.48
N LYS A 100 -7.51 20.60 16.28
CA LYS A 100 -6.31 20.76 15.45
C LYS A 100 -6.71 20.98 14.00
N LYS A 101 -5.81 21.62 13.23
CA LYS A 101 -5.98 21.72 11.77
C LYS A 101 -5.48 20.42 11.12
N TYR A 102 -6.28 19.84 10.24
CA TYR A 102 -5.86 18.71 9.41
C TYR A 102 -4.86 19.16 8.33
N ARG A 103 -3.83 18.38 8.11
CA ARG A 103 -2.89 18.54 7.00
C ARG A 103 -3.06 17.35 6.07
N PRO A 104 -3.61 17.55 4.85
CA PRO A 104 -3.79 16.46 3.90
C PRO A 104 -2.47 15.75 3.56
N THR A 105 -2.56 14.45 3.33
CA THR A 105 -1.44 13.66 2.79
C THR A 105 -1.36 13.82 1.28
N THR A 106 -0.18 13.57 0.69
CA THR A 106 -0.01 13.38 -0.74
C THR A 106 -0.09 11.88 -1.07
N LEU A 107 -0.85 11.52 -2.10
CA LEU A 107 -0.88 10.15 -2.60
C LEU A 107 0.00 10.04 -3.85
N VAL A 108 1.01 9.17 -3.77
CA VAL A 108 1.88 8.80 -4.87
C VAL A 108 1.24 7.67 -5.65
N LEU A 109 0.79 7.97 -6.86
CA LEU A 109 0.21 7.00 -7.77
C LEU A 109 1.29 6.50 -8.72
N PHE A 110 1.55 5.19 -8.74
CA PHE A 110 2.60 4.61 -9.57
C PHE A 110 2.12 3.33 -10.27
N LYS A 111 2.95 2.76 -11.13
CA LYS A 111 2.73 1.48 -11.80
C LYS A 111 4.00 0.65 -11.77
N GLY A 112 3.89 -0.56 -11.23
CA GLY A 112 4.97 -1.50 -11.09
C GLY A 112 5.84 -1.25 -9.86
N VAL A 113 6.89 -0.43 -9.96
CA VAL A 113 7.83 -0.16 -8.85
C VAL A 113 8.10 1.32 -8.70
N THR A 114 8.11 1.82 -7.46
CA THR A 114 8.60 3.15 -7.12
C THR A 114 9.39 3.12 -5.81
N GLN A 115 10.18 4.16 -5.55
CA GLN A 115 10.94 4.30 -4.30
C GLN A 115 10.21 5.19 -3.31
N SER A 116 10.29 4.81 -2.03
CA SER A 116 9.88 5.63 -0.90
C SER A 116 10.99 5.65 0.16
N PRO A 117 10.98 6.62 1.09
CA PRO A 117 11.88 6.59 2.25
C PRO A 117 11.66 5.40 3.18
N CYS A 118 10.50 4.75 3.11
CA CYS A 118 10.16 3.55 3.89
C CYS A 118 10.55 2.25 3.20
N GLY A 119 11.15 2.30 2.00
CA GLY A 119 11.57 1.15 1.19
C GLY A 119 10.98 1.19 -0.22
N ASN A 120 11.27 0.14 -1.00
CA ASN A 120 10.72 0.00 -2.34
C ASN A 120 9.24 -0.31 -2.29
N ALA A 121 8.45 0.44 -3.03
CA ALA A 121 7.03 0.19 -3.25
C ALA A 121 6.84 -0.61 -4.53
N SER A 122 6.05 -1.66 -4.47
CA SER A 122 5.69 -2.50 -5.63
C SER A 122 4.28 -3.04 -5.46
N GLY A 123 3.70 -3.56 -6.52
CA GLY A 123 2.39 -4.24 -6.45
C GLY A 123 2.38 -5.43 -5.46
N ALA A 124 3.55 -6.02 -5.16
CA ALA A 124 3.66 -7.09 -4.17
C ALA A 124 3.60 -6.59 -2.72
N THR A 125 3.98 -5.34 -2.46
CA THR A 125 3.88 -4.74 -1.11
C THR A 125 2.48 -4.25 -0.78
N GLY A 126 1.62 -4.12 -1.80
CA GLY A 126 0.31 -3.47 -1.66
C GLY A 126 0.42 -1.96 -1.45
N PRO A 127 -0.72 -1.26 -1.28
CA PRO A 127 -0.75 0.12 -0.82
C PRO A 127 -0.16 0.25 0.58
N PHE A 128 0.44 1.40 0.89
CA PHE A 128 0.93 1.68 2.23
C PHE A 128 1.12 3.19 2.47
N TYR A 129 1.03 3.58 3.73
CA TYR A 129 1.43 4.89 4.21
C TYR A 129 2.89 4.90 4.69
N CYS A 130 3.68 5.87 4.25
CA CYS A 130 5.06 6.06 4.73
C CYS A 130 5.13 7.25 5.71
N PRO A 131 5.38 6.99 7.01
CA PRO A 131 5.48 8.08 8.01
C PRO A 131 6.67 9.02 7.78
N ALA A 132 7.74 8.54 7.11
CA ALA A 132 8.97 9.30 6.93
C ALA A 132 8.78 10.52 6.01
N ASP A 133 7.96 10.40 4.97
CA ASP A 133 7.63 11.50 4.06
C ASP A 133 6.14 11.89 4.09
N ARG A 134 5.34 11.21 4.93
CA ARG A 134 3.90 11.44 5.13
C ARG A 134 3.09 11.28 3.86
N LYS A 135 3.43 10.30 3.03
CA LYS A 135 2.75 10.01 1.78
C LYS A 135 2.12 8.63 1.79
N VAL A 136 1.00 8.50 1.08
CA VAL A 136 0.41 7.22 0.72
C VAL A 136 0.99 6.79 -0.62
N TYR A 137 1.31 5.51 -0.75
CA TYR A 137 1.81 4.91 -1.99
C TYR A 137 0.83 3.88 -2.50
N LEU A 138 0.40 3.99 -3.76
CA LEU A 138 -0.58 3.12 -4.36
C LEU A 138 -0.21 2.78 -5.80
N ASP A 139 -0.07 1.48 -6.08
CA ASP A 139 0.10 0.94 -7.42
C ASP A 139 -1.28 0.76 -8.08
N THR A 140 -1.46 1.26 -9.29
CA THR A 140 -2.74 1.11 -10.02
C THR A 140 -3.05 -0.34 -10.34
N ASP A 141 -2.05 -1.22 -10.49
CA ASP A 141 -2.25 -2.65 -10.72
C ASP A 141 -2.83 -3.37 -9.47
N PHE A 142 -2.79 -2.72 -8.29
CA PHE A 142 -3.41 -3.23 -7.07
C PHE A 142 -4.93 -3.40 -7.22
N PHE A 143 -5.63 -2.52 -7.93
CA PHE A 143 -7.07 -2.65 -8.16
C PHE A 143 -7.43 -3.92 -8.93
N VAL A 144 -6.59 -4.31 -9.90
CA VAL A 144 -6.75 -5.58 -10.61
C VAL A 144 -6.53 -6.77 -9.65
N THR A 145 -5.58 -6.63 -8.74
CA THR A 145 -5.30 -7.65 -7.71
C THR A 145 -6.44 -7.75 -6.71
N LEU A 146 -6.98 -6.62 -6.27
CA LEU A 146 -8.10 -6.55 -5.33
C LEU A 146 -9.33 -7.28 -5.89
N ASP A 147 -9.72 -6.99 -7.14
CA ASP A 147 -10.85 -7.63 -7.80
C ASP A 147 -10.60 -9.12 -8.10
N ARG A 148 -9.50 -9.43 -8.83
CA ARG A 148 -9.28 -10.76 -9.39
C ARG A 148 -8.72 -11.78 -8.40
N LYS A 149 -7.83 -11.36 -7.49
CA LYS A 149 -7.13 -12.29 -6.60
C LYS A 149 -7.73 -12.34 -5.20
N MET A 150 -8.26 -11.23 -4.73
CA MET A 150 -8.78 -11.11 -3.37
C MET A 150 -10.31 -11.19 -3.33
N GLY A 151 -10.99 -11.11 -4.48
CA GLY A 151 -12.45 -11.21 -4.57
C GLY A 151 -13.20 -10.05 -3.91
N ALA A 152 -12.47 -8.99 -3.52
CA ALA A 152 -13.07 -7.77 -3.00
C ALA A 152 -13.50 -6.90 -4.19
N LYS A 153 -14.73 -7.13 -4.66
CA LYS A 153 -15.32 -6.42 -5.79
C LYS A 153 -15.96 -5.13 -5.33
N GLY A 154 -16.04 -4.19 -6.26
CA GLY A 154 -16.71 -2.92 -6.06
C GLY A 154 -15.75 -1.75 -5.95
N ASP A 155 -16.24 -0.58 -6.30
CA ASP A 155 -15.44 0.64 -6.27
C ASP A 155 -15.21 1.13 -4.83
N PHE A 156 -16.14 0.83 -3.91
CA PHE A 156 -15.96 1.21 -2.51
C PHE A 156 -14.93 0.36 -1.78
N ALA A 157 -14.72 -0.90 -2.16
CA ALA A 157 -13.61 -1.71 -1.67
C ALA A 157 -12.25 -1.02 -1.91
N ALA A 158 -12.05 -0.49 -3.12
CA ALA A 158 -10.84 0.24 -3.48
C ALA A 158 -10.74 1.60 -2.77
N ALA A 159 -11.86 2.32 -2.60
CA ALA A 159 -11.91 3.57 -1.84
C ALA A 159 -11.62 3.34 -0.35
N TYR A 160 -12.08 2.22 0.22
CA TYR A 160 -11.79 1.83 1.59
C TYR A 160 -10.29 1.66 1.83
N VAL A 161 -9.57 1.04 0.89
CA VAL A 161 -8.10 0.93 0.98
C VAL A 161 -7.44 2.30 1.03
N VAL A 162 -7.85 3.24 0.18
CA VAL A 162 -7.35 4.63 0.25
C VAL A 162 -7.67 5.26 1.61
N GLY A 163 -8.89 5.05 2.12
CA GLY A 163 -9.32 5.53 3.45
C GLY A 163 -8.48 4.95 4.58
N HIS A 164 -8.12 3.67 4.51
CA HIS A 164 -7.27 2.96 5.48
C HIS A 164 -5.85 3.54 5.49
N GLU A 165 -5.23 3.74 4.33
CA GLU A 165 -3.90 4.35 4.26
C GLU A 165 -3.90 5.80 4.76
N VAL A 166 -4.96 6.55 4.48
CA VAL A 166 -5.15 7.89 5.05
C VAL A 166 -5.39 7.83 6.56
N ALA A 167 -6.00 6.75 7.09
CA ALA A 167 -6.13 6.58 8.53
C ALA A 167 -4.78 6.43 9.22
N HIS A 168 -3.79 5.76 8.62
CA HIS A 168 -2.41 5.78 9.11
C HIS A 168 -1.80 7.19 9.11
N HIS A 169 -2.12 8.01 8.10
CA HIS A 169 -1.74 9.42 8.13
C HIS A 169 -2.40 10.18 9.29
N VAL A 170 -3.66 9.93 9.57
CA VAL A 170 -4.38 10.49 10.73
C VAL A 170 -3.71 10.06 12.04
N GLN A 171 -3.38 8.79 12.20
CA GLN A 171 -2.61 8.30 13.37
C GLN A 171 -1.28 9.03 13.52
N ASN A 172 -0.59 9.30 12.41
CA ASN A 172 0.67 10.05 12.43
C ASN A 172 0.45 11.51 12.84
N GLU A 173 -0.56 12.20 12.32
CA GLU A 173 -0.91 13.58 12.71
C GLU A 173 -1.35 13.69 14.17
N LEU A 174 -1.94 12.64 14.73
CA LEU A 174 -2.28 12.53 16.15
C LEU A 174 -1.07 12.15 17.04
N GLY A 175 0.07 11.78 16.45
CA GLY A 175 1.28 11.37 17.16
C GLY A 175 1.26 9.91 17.64
N ILE A 176 0.24 9.14 17.30
CA ILE A 176 0.04 7.75 17.72
C ILE A 176 1.17 6.86 17.19
N LEU A 177 1.49 6.95 15.88
CA LEU A 177 2.54 6.13 15.27
C LEU A 177 3.90 6.36 15.93
N SER A 178 4.24 7.61 16.26
CA SER A 178 5.50 7.92 16.92
C SER A 178 5.57 7.40 18.35
N GLN A 179 4.44 7.40 19.09
CA GLN A 179 4.33 6.81 20.42
C GLN A 179 4.46 5.29 20.36
N ALA A 180 3.73 4.65 19.46
CA ALA A 180 3.79 3.21 19.25
C ALA A 180 5.22 2.75 18.88
N ASN A 181 5.88 3.45 17.96
CA ASN A 181 7.24 3.13 17.56
C ASN A 181 8.26 3.27 18.71
N ARG A 182 8.14 4.31 19.55
CA ARG A 182 8.98 4.45 20.75
C ARG A 182 8.73 3.30 21.74
N ALA A 183 7.46 2.97 22.01
CA ALA A 183 7.12 1.90 22.93
C ALA A 183 7.68 0.53 22.46
N ARG A 184 7.59 0.25 21.16
CA ARG A 184 8.07 -1.02 20.56
C ARG A 184 9.57 -1.24 20.68
N GLN A 185 10.38 -0.18 20.81
CA GLN A 185 11.85 -0.30 20.91
C GLN A 185 12.32 -1.09 22.15
N SER A 186 11.54 -1.13 23.22
CA SER A 186 11.84 -1.82 24.48
C SER A 186 10.96 -3.06 24.71
N MET A 187 10.10 -3.43 23.77
CA MET A 187 9.16 -4.53 23.91
C MET A 187 9.73 -5.85 23.40
N SER A 188 9.19 -6.97 23.88
CA SER A 188 9.39 -8.28 23.25
C SER A 188 8.79 -8.29 21.85
N THR A 189 9.25 -9.20 20.96
CA THR A 189 8.67 -9.38 19.62
C THR A 189 7.16 -9.62 19.69
N GLY A 190 6.68 -10.43 20.63
CA GLY A 190 5.26 -10.72 20.81
C GLY A 190 4.45 -9.48 21.16
N ASP A 191 4.93 -8.64 22.09
CA ASP A 191 4.25 -7.41 22.49
C ASP A 191 4.32 -6.35 21.38
N SER A 192 5.46 -6.26 20.68
CA SER A 192 5.60 -5.40 19.51
C SER A 192 4.60 -5.75 18.42
N ASN A 193 4.35 -7.04 18.15
CA ASN A 193 3.35 -7.50 17.20
C ASN A 193 1.93 -7.15 17.65
N ARG A 194 1.62 -7.25 18.95
CA ARG A 194 0.31 -6.82 19.50
C ARG A 194 0.07 -5.33 19.26
N VAL A 195 1.10 -4.49 19.45
CA VAL A 195 1.01 -3.05 19.15
C VAL A 195 0.76 -2.83 17.68
N SER A 196 1.40 -3.58 16.78
CA SER A 196 1.11 -3.50 15.34
C SER A 196 -0.36 -3.81 15.04
N VAL A 197 -0.90 -4.91 15.58
CA VAL A 197 -2.32 -5.27 15.41
C VAL A 197 -3.24 -4.15 15.92
N MET A 198 -2.93 -3.51 17.05
CA MET A 198 -3.73 -2.39 17.57
C MET A 198 -3.69 -1.17 16.64
N ILE A 199 -2.57 -0.89 16.00
CA ILE A 199 -2.44 0.20 15.02
C ILE A 199 -3.33 -0.09 13.80
N GLU A 200 -3.32 -1.32 13.29
CA GLU A 200 -4.17 -1.70 12.14
C GLU A 200 -5.66 -1.64 12.49
N LEU A 201 -6.07 -2.22 13.62
CA LEU A 201 -7.47 -2.14 14.08
C LEU A 201 -7.95 -0.71 14.29
N GLN A 202 -7.07 0.18 14.77
CA GLN A 202 -7.41 1.59 14.90
C GLN A 202 -7.49 2.27 13.52
N ALA A 203 -6.63 1.91 12.56
CA ALA A 203 -6.72 2.41 11.18
C ALA A 203 -8.04 1.98 10.53
N ASP A 204 -8.47 0.73 10.72
CA ASP A 204 -9.78 0.24 10.28
C ASP A 204 -10.93 1.03 10.92
N CYS A 205 -10.87 1.30 12.22
CA CYS A 205 -11.85 2.11 12.92
C CYS A 205 -11.94 3.54 12.35
N LEU A 206 -10.79 4.18 12.10
CA LEU A 206 -10.72 5.52 11.49
C LEU A 206 -11.23 5.52 10.05
N ALA A 207 -10.92 4.48 9.26
CA ALA A 207 -11.48 4.29 7.93
C ALA A 207 -13.01 4.11 7.97
N GLY A 208 -13.53 3.41 8.98
CA GLY A 208 -14.97 3.30 9.24
C GLY A 208 -15.63 4.64 9.58
N ILE A 209 -14.97 5.49 10.38
CA ILE A 209 -15.42 6.86 10.65
C ILE A 209 -15.47 7.66 9.36
N TRP A 210 -14.41 7.61 8.54
CA TRP A 210 -14.40 8.26 7.23
C TRP A 210 -15.55 7.77 6.33
N ALA A 211 -15.77 6.46 6.23
CA ALA A 211 -16.83 5.88 5.42
C ALA A 211 -18.20 6.39 5.87
N ARG A 212 -18.47 6.36 7.19
CA ARG A 212 -19.72 6.88 7.76
C ARG A 212 -19.96 8.34 7.42
N TYR A 213 -18.98 9.22 7.64
CA TYR A 213 -19.12 10.65 7.35
C TYR A 213 -19.26 10.90 5.85
N SER A 214 -18.57 10.12 5.00
CA SER A 214 -18.73 10.19 3.55
C SER A 214 -20.14 9.84 3.10
N GLY A 215 -20.79 8.86 3.75
CA GLY A 215 -22.19 8.51 3.49
C GLY A 215 -23.16 9.55 4.03
N GLU A 216 -23.10 9.84 5.34
CA GLU A 216 -24.10 10.66 6.04
C GLU A 216 -24.03 12.14 5.65
N ARG A 217 -22.84 12.70 5.47
CA ARG A 217 -22.65 14.15 5.22
C ARG A 217 -22.42 14.51 3.77
N LEU A 218 -21.76 13.63 3.00
CA LEU A 218 -21.39 13.91 1.62
C LEU A 218 -22.27 13.16 0.61
N GLY A 219 -23.10 12.22 1.07
CA GLY A 219 -23.97 11.39 0.23
C GLY A 219 -23.17 10.55 -0.78
N ALA A 220 -21.92 10.19 -0.43
CA ALA A 220 -20.97 9.54 -1.31
C ALA A 220 -21.23 8.05 -1.50
N LEU A 221 -21.94 7.41 -0.57
CA LEU A 221 -22.16 5.96 -0.59
C LEU A 221 -23.41 5.58 -1.37
N ASP A 222 -23.34 4.40 -1.98
CA ASP A 222 -24.44 3.69 -2.58
C ASP A 222 -24.82 2.46 -1.73
N SER A 223 -25.96 1.83 -2.05
CA SER A 223 -26.36 0.58 -1.40
C SER A 223 -25.34 -0.52 -1.71
N GLY A 224 -24.88 -1.25 -0.67
CA GLY A 224 -23.87 -2.31 -0.81
C GLY A 224 -22.44 -1.87 -0.53
N ASP A 225 -22.13 -0.58 -0.54
CA ASP A 225 -20.76 -0.08 -0.35
C ASP A 225 -20.15 -0.52 0.99
N ILE A 226 -20.95 -0.57 2.05
CA ILE A 226 -20.45 -1.01 3.37
C ILE A 226 -20.05 -2.48 3.36
N GLU A 227 -20.83 -3.33 2.67
CA GLU A 227 -20.51 -4.74 2.49
C GLU A 227 -19.22 -4.92 1.67
N GLU A 228 -19.01 -4.09 0.66
CA GLU A 228 -17.76 -4.06 -0.11
C GLU A 228 -16.57 -3.71 0.78
N ALA A 229 -16.68 -2.67 1.62
CA ALA A 229 -15.64 -2.27 2.56
C ALA A 229 -15.33 -3.38 3.58
N MET A 230 -16.36 -3.99 4.15
CA MET A 230 -16.20 -5.10 5.11
C MET A 230 -15.53 -6.31 4.48
N ASN A 231 -15.84 -6.61 3.22
CA ASN A 231 -15.17 -7.69 2.48
C ASN A 231 -13.72 -7.33 2.17
N ALA A 232 -13.43 -6.10 1.78
CA ALA A 232 -12.08 -5.61 1.55
C ALA A 232 -11.23 -5.71 2.82
N ALA A 233 -11.74 -5.24 3.96
CA ALA A 233 -11.05 -5.30 5.25
C ALA A 233 -10.67 -6.75 5.62
N LYS A 234 -11.57 -7.72 5.42
CA LYS A 234 -11.30 -9.14 5.65
C LYS A 234 -10.20 -9.70 4.74
N GLN A 235 -10.12 -9.23 3.50
CA GLN A 235 -9.16 -9.75 2.50
C GLN A 235 -7.77 -9.10 2.63
N ILE A 236 -7.72 -7.85 3.07
CA ILE A 236 -6.49 -7.06 3.15
C ILE A 236 -5.85 -7.17 4.53
N GLY A 237 -6.62 -7.55 5.56
CA GLY A 237 -6.10 -7.70 6.92
C GLY A 237 -4.80 -8.49 6.94
N ASP A 238 -3.81 -7.97 7.67
CA ASP A 238 -2.43 -8.48 7.72
C ASP A 238 -2.33 -9.98 7.95
N ASP A 239 -3.25 -10.56 8.72
CA ASP A 239 -3.31 -12.01 8.95
C ASP A 239 -3.49 -12.82 7.67
N THR A 240 -4.24 -12.31 6.70
CA THR A 240 -4.50 -13.01 5.44
C THR A 240 -3.31 -12.90 4.50
N LEU A 241 -2.66 -11.75 4.44
CA LEU A 241 -1.46 -11.52 3.64
C LEU A 241 -0.26 -12.28 4.21
N GLN A 242 -0.06 -12.25 5.53
CA GLN A 242 1.04 -12.97 6.21
C GLN A 242 0.90 -14.48 6.07
N ARG A 243 -0.31 -15.05 6.19
CA ARG A 243 -0.54 -16.50 5.99
C ARG A 243 -0.27 -16.97 4.55
N ARG A 244 -0.44 -16.10 3.57
CA ARG A 244 -0.16 -16.43 2.16
C ARG A 244 1.33 -16.33 1.80
N THR A 245 2.09 -15.57 2.56
CA THR A 245 3.54 -15.35 2.31
C THR A 245 4.45 -16.21 3.17
N THR A 246 3.94 -16.81 4.26
CA THR A 246 4.71 -17.73 5.10
C THR A 246 4.52 -19.15 4.60
N PRO A 247 5.58 -19.87 4.12
CA PRO A 247 5.48 -21.28 3.85
C PRO A 247 5.05 -22.00 5.14
N GLN A 248 4.06 -22.90 5.05
CA GLN A 248 3.70 -23.76 6.19
C GLN A 248 4.97 -24.47 6.66
N SER A 249 5.46 -24.12 7.85
CA SER A 249 6.48 -24.91 8.51
C SER A 249 5.85 -26.27 8.79
N THR A 250 6.27 -27.28 8.07
CA THR A 250 5.98 -28.68 8.34
C THR A 250 6.32 -28.95 9.80
N HIS A 251 5.31 -29.27 10.61
CA HIS A 251 5.47 -29.79 11.96
C HIS A 251 6.38 -31.01 11.90
N ILE A 252 7.63 -30.83 12.31
CA ILE A 252 8.49 -31.95 12.67
C ILE A 252 8.01 -32.42 14.04
N HIS A 253 7.30 -33.54 14.06
CA HIS A 253 7.04 -34.29 15.29
C HIS A 253 8.39 -34.65 15.93
N PRO A 254 8.63 -34.32 17.21
CA PRO A 254 9.71 -34.97 17.94
C PRO A 254 9.30 -36.43 18.19
N ARG A 255 10.01 -37.37 17.58
CA ARG A 255 9.94 -38.76 17.99
C ARG A 255 10.64 -38.88 19.33
N ASN A 256 9.93 -39.51 20.26
CA ASN A 256 10.43 -40.01 21.54
C ASN A 256 11.71 -40.86 21.35
N VAL A 257 12.72 -40.56 22.14
CA VAL A 257 13.63 -41.54 22.76
C VAL A 257 13.81 -41.12 24.19
#